data_ddd7e65c31b95f4fff604be7fff3418e
#
_entry.id   ddd7e65c31b95f4fff604be7fff3418e
#
_cell.length_a   1.000
_cell.length_b   1.000
_cell.length_c   1.000
_cell.angle_alpha   90.00
_cell.angle_beta   90.00
_cell.angle_gamma   90.00
#
_symmetry.space_group_name_H-M   'P 1'
#
loop_
_entity.id
_entity.type
_entity.pdbx_description
1 polymer ?
#
loop_
_entity_poly.entity_id
_entity_poly.type
_entity_poly.pdbx_seq_one_letter_code
_entity_poly.pdbx_strand_id
1 'polypeptide(L)'
;PSSSSSVVSYTSVFPFEARLIKSQDAVNALYHVGRNHLTGSDAEFEYCRVELWDQKQNASELVANTFAARKFLVSAEVSGVSGEKKQSMSGNLNAVGDPLDGYFNTESKTFEEAAA
;
A
#
# COMPACT_ATOMS: atom_id res chain seq x y z
N PRO A 1 -31.84 10.98 -7.79
CA PRO A 1 -31.34 10.96 -7.71
C PRO A 1 -30.81 10.87 -7.52
N SER A 2 -30.86 10.75 -7.52
CA SER A 2 -30.23 10.69 -7.31
C SER A 2 -29.58 10.52 -7.34
N SER A 3 -29.42 10.58 -7.44
CA SER A 3 -28.65 10.52 -7.44
C SER A 3 -28.00 10.43 -7.14
N SER A 4 -28.34 10.51 -6.99
CA SER A 4 -27.51 10.37 -6.60
C SER A 4 -26.91 9.45 -6.38
N SER A 5 -27.24 8.81 -7.03
CA SER A 5 -26.52 7.84 -6.69
C SER A 5 -25.22 8.02 -6.80
N SER A 6 -24.98 8.54 -6.21
CA SER A 6 -23.68 8.82 -5.87
C SER A 6 -22.90 7.65 -5.52
N VAL A 7 -21.68 7.76 -5.61
CA VAL A 7 -20.77 6.76 -5.11
C VAL A 7 -20.82 6.80 -3.60
N VAL A 8 -21.26 5.70 -3.00
CA VAL A 8 -21.37 5.61 -1.55
C VAL A 8 -20.07 5.18 -0.92
N SER A 9 -19.23 4.50 -1.68
CA SER A 9 -17.90 4.09 -1.20
C SER A 9 -16.99 3.80 -2.36
N TYR A 10 -15.71 3.93 -2.10
CA TYR A 10 -14.66 3.52 -3.04
C TYR A 10 -13.95 2.31 -2.47
N THR A 11 -13.84 1.28 -3.28
CA THR A 11 -13.03 0.12 -2.94
C THR A 11 -11.80 0.14 -3.82
N SER A 12 -10.64 0.37 -3.22
CA SER A 12 -9.41 0.40 -3.96
C SER A 12 -8.74 -0.96 -3.93
N VAL A 13 -8.27 -1.39 -5.07
CA VAL A 13 -7.55 -2.65 -5.23
C VAL A 13 -6.23 -2.33 -5.90
N PHE A 14 -5.13 -2.78 -5.29
CA PHE A 14 -3.80 -2.56 -5.81
C PHE A 14 -3.22 -3.90 -6.24
N PRO A 15 -3.22 -4.21 -7.54
CA PRO A 15 -2.61 -5.45 -8.01
C PRO A 15 -1.10 -5.39 -7.85
N PHE A 16 -0.49 -6.51 -7.53
CA PHE A 16 0.95 -6.57 -7.40
C PHE A 16 1.53 -7.84 -8.01
N GLU A 17 2.78 -7.73 -8.39
CA GLU A 17 3.61 -8.86 -8.80
C GLU A 17 4.98 -8.64 -8.20
N ALA A 18 5.51 -9.65 -7.55
CA ALA A 18 6.81 -9.53 -6.89
C ALA A 18 7.63 -10.78 -7.10
N ARG A 19 8.93 -10.59 -7.38
CA ARG A 19 9.85 -11.71 -7.43
C ARG A 19 10.14 -12.18 -5.99
N LEU A 20 10.21 -13.49 -5.82
CA LEU A 20 10.50 -14.04 -4.51
C LEU A 20 12.00 -13.90 -4.20
N ILE A 21 12.32 -12.93 -3.35
CA ILE A 21 13.68 -12.62 -2.92
C ILE A 21 13.71 -12.63 -1.41
N LYS A 22 14.46 -13.56 -0.83
CA LYS A 22 14.47 -13.76 0.61
C LYS A 22 14.92 -12.55 1.42
N SER A 23 15.74 -11.69 0.83
CA SER A 23 16.27 -10.52 1.52
C SER A 23 15.27 -9.37 1.65
N GLN A 24 14.09 -9.50 1.07
CA GLN A 24 13.08 -8.43 1.11
C GLN A 24 11.94 -8.80 2.06
N ASP A 25 11.87 -8.10 3.18
CA ASP A 25 10.92 -8.41 4.23
C ASP A 25 9.46 -8.33 3.78
N ALA A 26 9.12 -7.31 2.99
CA ALA A 26 7.76 -7.15 2.51
C ALA A 26 7.35 -8.33 1.61
N VAL A 27 8.25 -8.77 0.75
CA VAL A 27 8.00 -9.91 -0.14
C VAL A 27 7.79 -11.18 0.69
N ASN A 28 8.62 -11.39 1.70
CA ASN A 28 8.49 -12.55 2.58
C ASN A 28 7.18 -12.54 3.35
N ALA A 29 6.76 -11.37 3.82
CA ALA A 29 5.49 -11.25 4.55
C ALA A 29 4.31 -11.60 3.66
N LEU A 30 4.29 -11.13 2.42
CA LEU A 30 3.24 -11.44 1.46
C LEU A 30 3.25 -12.92 1.07
N TYR A 31 4.44 -13.48 0.87
CA TYR A 31 4.55 -14.90 0.55
C TYR A 31 3.98 -15.76 1.69
N HIS A 32 4.24 -15.37 2.93
CA HIS A 32 3.72 -16.07 4.11
C HIS A 32 2.19 -16.11 4.12
N VAL A 33 1.56 -14.99 3.77
CA VAL A 33 0.09 -14.92 3.65
C VAL A 33 -0.41 -15.95 2.64
N GLY A 34 0.20 -16.00 1.46
CA GLY A 34 -0.22 -16.94 0.43
C GLY A 34 0.03 -18.39 0.81
N ARG A 35 1.21 -18.66 1.32
CA ARG A 35 1.59 -20.03 1.67
C ARG A 35 0.70 -20.62 2.76
N ASN A 36 0.34 -19.82 3.74
CA ASN A 36 -0.42 -20.30 4.90
C ASN A 36 -1.92 -19.99 4.80
N HIS A 37 -2.38 -19.48 3.65
CA HIS A 37 -3.78 -19.17 3.41
C HIS A 37 -4.36 -18.25 4.50
N LEU A 38 -3.60 -17.24 4.89
CA LEU A 38 -4.03 -16.32 5.93
C LEU A 38 -5.16 -15.43 5.44
N THR A 39 -6.06 -15.10 6.34
CA THR A 39 -7.23 -14.27 6.05
C THR A 39 -7.45 -13.30 7.20
N GLY A 40 -8.38 -12.34 7.00
CA GLY A 40 -8.73 -11.39 8.03
C GLY A 40 -7.54 -10.54 8.45
N SER A 41 -7.43 -10.28 9.74
CA SER A 41 -6.37 -9.41 10.27
C SER A 41 -4.97 -10.00 10.08
N ASP A 42 -4.85 -11.31 9.93
CA ASP A 42 -3.55 -11.94 9.70
C ASP A 42 -3.01 -11.65 8.31
N ALA A 43 -3.84 -11.18 7.39
CA ALA A 43 -3.45 -10.81 6.04
C ALA A 43 -3.44 -9.30 5.83
N GLU A 44 -3.56 -8.51 6.89
CA GLU A 44 -3.60 -7.05 6.78
C GLU A 44 -2.22 -6.42 6.93
N PHE A 45 -1.99 -5.41 6.11
CA PHE A 45 -0.74 -4.65 6.10
C PHE A 45 -1.03 -3.17 5.90
N GLU A 46 -0.08 -2.34 6.28
CA GLU A 46 -0.13 -0.93 5.94
C GLU A 46 0.54 -0.73 4.59
N TYR A 47 -0.15 -0.02 3.71
CA TYR A 47 0.36 0.29 2.37
C TYR A 47 0.35 1.79 2.18
N CYS A 48 1.50 2.35 1.85
CA CYS A 48 1.64 3.78 1.67
C CYS A 48 1.94 4.10 0.21
N ARG A 49 1.09 4.91 -0.40
CA ARG A 49 1.34 5.43 -1.74
C ARG A 49 1.94 6.81 -1.62
N VAL A 50 3.15 6.96 -2.12
CA VAL A 50 3.88 8.21 -2.03
C VAL A 50 3.82 8.92 -3.37
N GLU A 51 3.39 10.17 -3.35
CA GLU A 51 3.27 10.99 -4.55
C GLU A 51 4.55 11.80 -4.73
N LEU A 52 5.52 11.21 -5.40
CA LEU A 52 6.85 11.79 -5.55
C LEU A 52 6.86 13.11 -6.34
N TRP A 53 5.79 13.40 -7.06
CA TRP A 53 5.65 14.67 -7.76
C TRP A 53 5.21 15.82 -6.85
N ASP A 54 4.77 15.50 -5.63
CA ASP A 54 4.16 16.48 -4.73
C ASP A 54 4.94 16.54 -3.41
N GLN A 55 6.06 17.26 -3.45
CA GLN A 55 6.91 17.42 -2.27
C GLN A 55 6.27 18.39 -1.28
N LYS A 56 6.34 18.04 0.00
CA LYS A 56 5.79 18.88 1.06
C LYS A 56 6.44 20.25 1.05
N GLN A 57 5.63 21.28 1.15
CA GLN A 57 6.09 22.65 1.17
C GLN A 57 5.65 23.31 2.47
N ASN A 58 6.59 23.97 3.13
CA ASN A 58 6.32 24.71 4.35
C ASN A 58 6.61 26.17 4.06
N ALA A 59 5.53 26.97 3.99
CA ALA A 59 5.59 28.34 3.49
C ALA A 59 6.12 28.32 2.04
N SER A 60 7.27 28.92 1.76
CA SER A 60 7.84 28.94 0.43
C SER A 60 9.00 27.94 0.27
N GLU A 61 9.26 27.12 1.29
CA GLU A 61 10.40 26.21 1.28
C GLU A 61 9.94 24.77 1.15
N LEU A 62 10.65 23.97 0.35
CA LEU A 62 10.41 22.55 0.22
C LEU A 62 11.02 21.81 1.40
N VAL A 63 10.28 20.85 1.93
CA VAL A 63 10.78 20.01 3.03
C VAL A 63 11.48 18.80 2.42
N ALA A 64 12.73 18.63 2.78
CA ALA A 64 13.58 17.59 2.20
C ALA A 64 12.99 16.19 2.42
N ASN A 65 13.05 15.37 1.36
CA ASN A 65 12.68 13.96 1.39
C ASN A 65 11.23 13.67 1.84
N THR A 66 10.37 14.68 1.83
CA THR A 66 9.01 14.57 2.34
C THR A 66 8.01 14.86 1.23
N PHE A 67 7.09 13.92 0.99
CA PHE A 67 6.16 13.99 -0.12
C PHE A 67 4.76 13.66 0.35
N ALA A 68 3.76 14.19 -0.36
CA ALA A 68 2.38 13.85 -0.09
C ALA A 68 2.19 12.34 -0.23
N ALA A 69 1.38 11.77 0.63
CA ALA A 69 1.17 10.32 0.64
C ALA A 69 -0.19 9.97 1.22
N ARG A 70 -0.64 8.78 0.88
CA ARG A 70 -1.85 8.20 1.45
C ARG A 70 -1.50 6.84 2.03
N LYS A 71 -1.89 6.60 3.26
CA LYS A 71 -1.67 5.33 3.92
C LYS A 71 -2.97 4.56 3.97
N PHE A 72 -2.92 3.32 3.47
CA PHE A 72 -4.07 2.42 3.45
C PHE A 72 -3.80 1.26 4.38
N LEU A 73 -4.86 0.80 5.05
CA LEU A 73 -4.86 -0.54 5.60
C LEU A 73 -5.34 -1.44 4.47
N VAL A 74 -4.59 -2.48 4.14
CA VAL A 74 -4.95 -3.38 3.06
C VAL A 74 -4.99 -4.83 3.53
N SER A 75 -5.87 -5.60 2.92
CA SER A 75 -5.89 -7.04 3.09
C SER A 75 -5.21 -7.65 1.89
N ALA A 76 -4.18 -8.42 2.11
CA ALA A 76 -3.41 -9.02 1.03
C ALA A 76 -4.06 -10.33 0.57
N GLU A 77 -4.18 -10.45 -0.75
CA GLU A 77 -4.66 -11.67 -1.39
C GLU A 77 -3.60 -12.13 -2.36
N VAL A 78 -2.95 -13.23 -2.05
CA VAL A 78 -1.91 -13.79 -2.90
C VAL A 78 -2.54 -14.89 -3.74
N SER A 79 -2.61 -14.69 -5.05
CA SER A 79 -3.37 -15.56 -5.93
C SER A 79 -2.50 -16.54 -6.70
N GLY A 80 -1.19 -16.35 -6.77
CA GLY A 80 -0.38 -17.29 -7.52
C GLY A 80 1.11 -17.16 -7.28
N VAL A 81 1.80 -18.27 -7.43
CA VAL A 81 3.25 -18.34 -7.47
C VAL A 81 3.62 -19.06 -8.75
N SER A 82 4.45 -18.45 -9.57
CA SER A 82 4.79 -19.02 -10.88
C SER A 82 6.25 -18.80 -11.20
N GLY A 83 6.73 -19.54 -12.22
CA GLY A 83 8.09 -19.45 -12.70
C GLY A 83 8.91 -20.68 -12.39
N GLU A 84 9.86 -20.99 -13.25
CA GLU A 84 10.71 -22.18 -13.10
C GLU A 84 12.00 -21.88 -12.37
N LYS A 85 12.79 -20.94 -12.87
CA LYS A 85 14.08 -20.58 -12.29
C LYS A 85 13.99 -19.37 -11.39
N LYS A 86 13.12 -18.43 -11.74
CA LYS A 86 12.89 -17.22 -10.97
C LYS A 86 11.42 -17.15 -10.64
N GLN A 87 11.10 -17.40 -9.38
CA GLN A 87 9.70 -17.46 -8.96
C GLN A 87 9.18 -16.08 -8.61
N SER A 88 7.96 -15.83 -9.03
CA SER A 88 7.22 -14.60 -8.73
C SER A 88 5.90 -14.96 -8.08
N MET A 89 5.40 -14.06 -7.26
CA MET A 89 4.03 -14.16 -6.76
C MET A 89 3.24 -12.97 -7.24
N SER A 90 1.94 -13.16 -7.35
CA SER A 90 1.03 -12.09 -7.75
C SER A 90 -0.20 -12.10 -6.87
N GLY A 91 -0.90 -11.01 -6.84
CA GLY A 91 -2.11 -10.90 -6.06
C GLY A 91 -2.62 -9.49 -6.02
N ASN A 92 -3.42 -9.21 -5.01
CA ASN A 92 -4.03 -7.90 -4.83
C ASN A 92 -3.91 -7.45 -3.38
N LEU A 93 -3.76 -6.15 -3.19
CA LEU A 93 -3.92 -5.51 -1.91
C LEU A 93 -5.26 -4.82 -1.93
N ASN A 94 -6.20 -5.29 -1.13
CA ASN A 94 -7.56 -4.77 -1.11
C ASN A 94 -7.71 -3.79 0.05
N ALA A 95 -8.08 -2.55 -0.25
CA ALA A 95 -8.19 -1.52 0.78
C ALA A 95 -9.30 -1.86 1.77
N VAL A 96 -9.02 -1.63 3.05
CA VAL A 96 -9.96 -1.81 4.14
C VAL A 96 -10.19 -0.44 4.77
N GLY A 97 -11.40 0.08 4.65
CA GLY A 97 -11.73 1.41 5.17
C GLY A 97 -11.13 2.54 4.36
N ASP A 98 -11.17 3.72 4.93
CA ASP A 98 -10.69 4.92 4.26
C ASP A 98 -9.20 5.14 4.49
N PRO A 99 -8.49 5.69 3.49
CA PRO A 99 -7.06 5.99 3.67
C PRO A 99 -6.86 7.23 4.54
N LEU A 100 -5.67 7.33 5.09
CA LEU A 100 -5.24 8.52 5.81
C LEU A 100 -4.36 9.36 4.88
N ASP A 101 -4.66 10.65 4.80
CA ASP A 101 -3.83 11.57 4.05
C ASP A 101 -2.70 12.09 4.92
N GLY A 102 -1.54 12.27 4.34
CA GLY A 102 -0.40 12.78 5.08
C GLY A 102 0.84 12.92 4.22
N TYR A 103 1.98 12.74 4.85
CA TYR A 103 3.27 12.89 4.19
C TYR A 103 4.17 11.72 4.54
N PHE A 104 5.00 11.34 3.60
CA PHE A 104 5.95 10.26 3.80
C PHE A 104 7.38 10.78 3.64
N ASN A 105 8.23 10.48 4.61
CA ASN A 105 9.65 10.82 4.53
C ASN A 105 10.40 9.61 3.97
N THR A 106 11.00 9.78 2.79
CA THR A 106 11.66 8.69 2.10
C THR A 106 13.00 8.30 2.72
N GLU A 107 13.58 9.16 3.54
CA GLU A 107 14.83 8.87 4.22
C GLU A 107 14.58 8.07 5.50
N SER A 108 13.71 8.56 6.36
CA SER A 108 13.36 7.87 7.61
C SER A 108 12.35 6.76 7.40
N LYS A 109 11.68 6.74 6.23
CA LYS A 109 10.63 5.78 5.88
C LYS A 109 9.49 5.79 6.87
N THR A 110 9.05 6.98 7.24
CA THR A 110 7.95 7.18 8.18
C THR A 110 6.82 7.97 7.54
N PHE A 111 5.61 7.65 7.94
CA PHE A 111 4.41 8.37 7.53
C PHE A 111 3.93 9.24 8.67
N GLU A 112 3.53 10.47 8.31
CA GLU A 112 2.96 11.43 9.28
C GLU A 112 1.61 11.86 8.75
N GLU A 113 0.57 11.66 9.54
CA GLU A 113 -0.78 12.06 9.15
C GLU A 113 -0.88 13.58 9.07
N ALA A 114 -1.51 14.07 8.01
CA ALA A 114 -1.71 15.50 7.84
C ALA A 114 -2.67 16.02 8.89
N ALA A 115 -2.38 17.22 9.41
CA ALA A 115 -3.28 17.87 10.32
C ALA A 115 -4.58 18.22 9.59
N ALA A 116 -5.67 18.01 10.26
CA ALA A 116 -7.00 18.31 9.72
C ALA A 116 -7.22 19.82 9.61
#